data_0c7a0f0766f0ac86c6a4310b794aa199
#
_entry.id   0c7a0f0766f0ac86c6a4310b794aa199
#
_cell.length_a   1.000
_cell.length_b   1.000
_cell.length_c   1.000
_cell.angle_alpha   90.00
_cell.angle_beta   90.00
_cell.angle_gamma   90.00
#
_symmetry.space_group_name_H-M   'P 1'
#
loop_
_entity.id
_entity.type
_entity.pdbx_description
1 polymer ?
#
loop_
_entity_poly.entity_id
_entity_poly.type
_entity_poly.pdbx_seq_one_letter_code
_entity_poly.pdbx_strand_id
1 'polypeptide(L)'
;KPALVFLSGELIAVPIPLEREEVILGRALEADVRVNDTQVSRQHARVTSTKDPVTSVTDYVLTDLNSRNGSFLNGRRVTMEKLSNGDKIAIGETILRFDLLDEIDREYQRQIHRLISHDDLTGLLSSRSFFSELRREAGRAATEGRPFCVLMMDGDNFKRVNDTYGHLTGSKTIEEIGFSIMTNLRTGDAAARFGGDEFA
;
A
#
# COMPACT_ATOMS: atom_id res chain seq x y z
N LYS A 1 -12.61 -13.21 6.36
CA LYS A 1 -11.27 -13.76 6.11
C LYS A 1 -10.22 -12.96 6.88
N PRO A 2 -9.14 -13.60 7.38
CA PRO A 2 -8.09 -12.90 8.10
C PRO A 2 -7.28 -12.01 7.15
N ALA A 3 -6.96 -10.81 7.63
CA ALA A 3 -6.13 -9.86 6.91
C ALA A 3 -5.32 -8.99 7.86
N LEU A 4 -4.20 -8.47 7.38
CA LEU A 4 -3.48 -7.36 7.99
C LEU A 4 -3.82 -6.09 7.22
N VAL A 5 -4.26 -5.06 7.93
CA VAL A 5 -4.60 -3.75 7.35
C VAL A 5 -3.59 -2.72 7.83
N PHE A 6 -2.91 -2.05 6.92
CA PHE A 6 -2.01 -0.97 7.28
C PHE A 6 -2.77 0.23 7.82
N LEU A 7 -2.42 0.69 9.01
CA LEU A 7 -2.97 1.91 9.63
C LEU A 7 -2.05 3.12 9.46
N SER A 8 -0.80 2.90 9.06
CA SER A 8 0.19 3.94 8.80
C SER A 8 1.08 3.57 7.62
N GLY A 9 1.85 4.53 7.13
CA GLY A 9 2.79 4.29 6.03
C GLY A 9 2.16 4.43 4.64
N GLU A 10 2.86 3.90 3.65
CA GLU A 10 2.52 4.04 2.23
C GLU A 10 1.33 3.18 1.80
N LEU A 11 1.13 2.04 2.45
CA LEU A 11 0.08 1.07 2.14
C LEU A 11 -1.17 1.23 3.03
N ILE A 12 -1.40 2.43 3.56
CA ILE A 12 -2.53 2.70 4.45
C ILE A 12 -3.85 2.19 3.84
N ALA A 13 -4.66 1.52 4.67
CA ALA A 13 -5.94 0.90 4.32
C ALA A 13 -5.85 -0.29 3.32
N VAL A 14 -4.66 -0.73 2.90
CA VAL A 14 -4.52 -1.95 2.08
C VAL A 14 -4.74 -3.18 2.96
N PRO A 15 -5.78 -3.99 2.70
CA PRO A 15 -5.91 -5.28 3.37
C PRO A 15 -5.03 -6.31 2.69
N ILE A 16 -4.11 -6.89 3.44
CA ILE A 16 -3.27 -8.00 2.97
C ILE A 16 -3.86 -9.30 3.52
N PRO A 17 -4.45 -10.15 2.69
CA PRO A 17 -5.06 -11.39 3.15
C PRO A 17 -3.99 -12.37 3.66
N LEU A 18 -4.27 -13.01 4.78
CA LEU A 18 -3.44 -14.07 5.35
C LEU A 18 -3.92 -15.42 4.79
N GLU A 19 -3.55 -15.74 3.56
CA GLU A 19 -3.98 -16.95 2.85
C GLU A 19 -3.02 -18.14 3.05
N ARG A 20 -1.82 -17.87 3.56
CA ARG A 20 -0.80 -18.90 3.84
C ARG A 20 -0.78 -19.21 5.33
N GLU A 21 -0.33 -20.42 5.67
CA GLU A 21 -0.13 -20.83 7.06
C GLU A 21 0.94 -20.00 7.78
N GLU A 22 1.89 -19.48 7.02
CA GLU A 22 2.94 -18.59 7.50
C GLU A 22 3.07 -17.37 6.59
N VAL A 23 3.13 -16.18 7.20
CA VAL A 23 3.33 -14.90 6.53
C VAL A 23 4.42 -14.13 7.25
N ILE A 24 5.51 -13.80 6.56
CA ILE A 24 6.65 -13.06 7.09
C ILE A 24 6.48 -11.57 6.79
N LEU A 25 6.59 -10.75 7.85
CA LEU A 25 6.61 -9.29 7.77
C LEU A 25 8.08 -8.82 7.87
N GLY A 26 8.50 -7.94 6.98
CA GLY A 26 9.86 -7.45 7.03
C GLY A 26 10.19 -6.44 5.94
N ARG A 27 11.40 -5.89 6.01
CA ARG A 27 11.90 -4.92 5.04
C ARG A 27 12.51 -5.55 3.80
N ALA A 28 12.87 -6.84 3.84
CA ALA A 28 13.44 -7.55 2.71
C ALA A 28 12.45 -7.66 1.55
N LEU A 29 12.99 -7.78 0.32
CA LEU A 29 12.16 -8.00 -0.88
C LEU A 29 11.45 -9.36 -0.84
N GLU A 30 12.04 -10.32 -0.15
CA GLU A 30 11.56 -11.70 -0.02
C GLU A 30 10.51 -11.86 1.08
N ALA A 31 10.24 -10.80 1.88
CA ALA A 31 9.18 -10.84 2.89
C ALA A 31 7.80 -10.87 2.20
N ASP A 32 6.89 -11.72 2.69
CA ASP A 32 5.53 -11.81 2.15
C ASP A 32 4.78 -10.49 2.28
N VAL A 33 4.97 -9.79 3.39
CA VAL A 33 4.49 -8.43 3.64
C VAL A 33 5.69 -7.51 3.77
N ARG A 34 6.02 -6.85 2.68
CA ARG A 34 7.13 -5.91 2.69
C ARG A 34 6.74 -4.60 3.35
N VAL A 35 7.51 -4.21 4.37
CA VAL A 35 7.37 -2.95 5.10
C VAL A 35 8.57 -2.06 4.78
N ASN A 36 8.32 -0.94 4.08
CA ASN A 36 9.37 0.00 3.68
C ASN A 36 9.70 0.99 4.81
N ASP A 37 10.28 0.45 5.88
CA ASP A 37 10.68 1.17 7.09
C ASP A 37 12.08 0.73 7.50
N THR A 38 13.01 1.67 7.66
CA THR A 38 14.40 1.40 8.04
C THR A 38 14.54 0.84 9.45
N GLN A 39 13.57 1.04 10.31
CA GLN A 39 13.51 0.49 11.66
C GLN A 39 13.01 -0.96 11.68
N VAL A 40 12.47 -1.46 10.57
CA VAL A 40 12.02 -2.84 10.42
C VAL A 40 13.18 -3.72 9.96
N SER A 41 13.39 -4.87 10.62
CA SER A 41 14.38 -5.88 10.24
C SER A 41 14.04 -6.52 8.90
N ARG A 42 15.02 -7.12 8.20
CA ARG A 42 14.81 -7.82 6.92
C ARG A 42 13.69 -8.85 7.02
N GLN A 43 13.75 -9.72 8.03
CA GLN A 43 12.65 -10.54 8.53
C GLN A 43 12.42 -10.07 9.97
N HIS A 44 11.26 -9.48 10.23
CA HIS A 44 11.00 -8.81 11.51
C HIS A 44 10.08 -9.63 12.40
N ALA A 45 8.96 -10.02 11.86
CA ALA A 45 7.96 -10.80 12.55
C ALA A 45 7.30 -11.81 11.59
N ARG A 46 6.62 -12.77 12.18
CA ARG A 46 5.88 -13.80 11.45
C ARG A 46 4.48 -13.93 12.04
N VAL A 47 3.50 -14.05 11.18
CA VAL A 47 2.15 -14.47 11.56
C VAL A 47 1.94 -15.90 11.09
N THR A 48 1.62 -16.80 12.02
CA THR A 48 1.28 -18.19 11.71
C THR A 48 -0.19 -18.44 11.97
N SER A 49 -0.82 -19.25 11.12
CA SER A 49 -2.17 -19.75 11.34
C SER A 49 -2.13 -21.24 11.68
N THR A 50 -2.89 -21.63 12.71
CA THR A 50 -3.02 -23.03 13.10
C THR A 50 -4.50 -23.36 13.24
N LYS A 51 -4.95 -24.34 12.47
CA LYS A 51 -6.34 -24.83 12.54
C LYS A 51 -6.44 -25.91 13.59
N ASP A 52 -7.31 -25.70 14.58
CA ASP A 52 -7.64 -26.72 15.55
C ASP A 52 -8.42 -27.87 14.88
N PRO A 53 -7.94 -29.11 14.94
CA PRO A 53 -8.55 -30.24 14.24
C PRO A 53 -9.92 -30.65 14.83
N VAL A 54 -10.23 -30.25 16.06
CA VAL A 54 -11.47 -30.61 16.74
C VAL A 54 -12.53 -29.52 16.54
N THR A 55 -12.17 -28.27 16.82
CA THR A 55 -13.11 -27.14 16.76
C THR A 55 -13.20 -26.50 15.38
N SER A 56 -12.27 -26.82 14.47
CA SER A 56 -12.11 -26.16 13.16
C SER A 56 -11.84 -24.65 13.25
N VAL A 57 -11.61 -24.13 14.42
CA VAL A 57 -11.23 -22.72 14.63
C VAL A 57 -9.77 -22.52 14.20
N THR A 58 -9.50 -21.44 13.51
CA THR A 58 -8.14 -21.07 13.14
C THR A 58 -7.64 -19.99 14.08
N ASP A 59 -6.56 -20.29 14.77
CA ASP A 59 -5.82 -19.35 15.62
C ASP A 59 -4.69 -18.69 14.82
N TYR A 60 -4.45 -17.43 15.09
CA TYR A 60 -3.37 -16.64 14.51
C TYR A 60 -2.41 -16.21 15.59
N VAL A 61 -1.10 -16.38 15.36
CA VAL A 61 -0.06 -16.07 16.33
C VAL A 61 0.98 -15.17 15.69
N LEU A 62 1.26 -14.03 16.32
CA LEU A 62 2.38 -13.16 15.99
C LEU A 62 3.62 -13.63 16.73
N THR A 63 4.74 -13.79 16.01
CA THR A 63 6.04 -14.15 16.57
C THR A 63 7.09 -13.14 16.10
N ASP A 64 7.82 -12.53 17.03
CA ASP A 64 8.99 -11.69 16.70
C ASP A 64 10.17 -12.60 16.29
N LEU A 65 10.83 -12.27 15.20
CA LEU A 65 11.94 -13.05 14.64
C LEU A 65 13.31 -12.49 15.10
N ASN A 66 13.46 -12.22 16.40
CA ASN A 66 14.63 -11.56 16.97
C ASN A 66 14.95 -10.24 16.28
N SER A 67 13.90 -9.46 16.04
CA SER A 67 14.03 -8.19 15.36
C SER A 67 14.82 -7.18 16.20
N ARG A 68 15.49 -6.23 15.51
CA ARG A 68 16.34 -5.24 16.17
C ARG A 68 15.57 -4.36 17.17
N ASN A 69 14.38 -3.92 16.78
CA ASN A 69 13.57 -2.97 17.55
C ASN A 69 12.41 -3.64 18.31
N GLY A 70 12.14 -4.93 18.03
CA GLY A 70 11.04 -5.68 18.63
C GLY A 70 9.70 -5.45 17.95
N SER A 71 8.79 -6.37 18.20
CA SER A 71 7.38 -6.31 17.79
C SER A 71 6.50 -5.94 18.96
N PHE A 72 5.46 -5.14 18.70
CA PHE A 72 4.54 -4.69 19.74
C PHE A 72 3.10 -5.05 19.35
N LEU A 73 2.35 -5.59 20.33
CA LEU A 73 0.93 -5.86 20.20
C LEU A 73 0.15 -4.96 21.16
N ASN A 74 -0.71 -4.10 20.64
CA ASN A 74 -1.47 -3.12 21.41
C ASN A 74 -0.59 -2.26 22.35
N GLY A 75 0.60 -1.88 21.86
CA GLY A 75 1.58 -1.08 22.60
C GLY A 75 2.47 -1.86 23.58
N ARG A 76 2.25 -3.17 23.77
CA ARG A 76 3.07 -4.03 24.62
C ARG A 76 4.06 -4.83 23.77
N ARG A 77 5.32 -4.84 24.12
CA ARG A 77 6.34 -5.64 23.45
C ARG A 77 6.06 -7.13 23.63
N VAL A 78 6.15 -7.89 22.54
CA VAL A 78 5.86 -9.33 22.51
C VAL A 78 6.95 -10.10 21.79
N THR A 79 7.16 -11.36 22.21
CA THR A 79 7.98 -12.33 21.47
C THR A 79 7.10 -13.32 20.70
N MET A 80 6.01 -13.73 21.33
CA MET A 80 4.98 -14.59 20.73
C MET A 80 3.66 -14.29 21.43
N GLU A 81 2.60 -14.00 20.65
CA GLU A 81 1.29 -13.71 21.23
C GLU A 81 0.18 -14.06 20.23
N LYS A 82 -0.97 -14.55 20.74
CA LYS A 82 -2.15 -14.84 19.92
C LYS A 82 -2.82 -13.55 19.49
N LEU A 83 -3.23 -13.50 18.24
CA LEU A 83 -3.94 -12.36 17.65
C LEU A 83 -5.45 -12.50 17.79
N SER A 84 -6.08 -11.40 18.16
CA SER A 84 -7.54 -11.22 18.19
C SER A 84 -7.96 -10.15 17.18
N ASN A 85 -9.20 -10.24 16.72
CA ASN A 85 -9.75 -9.24 15.79
C ASN A 85 -9.63 -7.81 16.34
N GLY A 86 -9.08 -6.90 15.55
CA GLY A 86 -8.85 -5.51 15.94
C GLY A 86 -7.49 -5.25 16.59
N ASP A 87 -6.66 -6.27 16.86
CA ASP A 87 -5.34 -6.11 17.47
C ASP A 87 -4.41 -5.28 16.58
N LYS A 88 -3.69 -4.33 17.20
CA LYS A 88 -2.72 -3.46 16.54
C LYS A 88 -1.31 -3.99 16.73
N ILE A 89 -0.65 -4.27 15.63
CA ILE A 89 0.74 -4.72 15.55
C ILE A 89 1.60 -3.53 15.14
N ALA A 90 2.59 -3.17 15.96
CA ALA A 90 3.56 -2.16 15.59
C ALA A 90 4.95 -2.79 15.42
N ILE A 91 5.58 -2.52 14.25
CA ILE A 91 6.94 -2.91 13.88
C ILE A 91 7.64 -1.68 13.27
N GLY A 92 8.71 -1.20 13.94
CA GLY A 92 9.27 0.11 13.60
C GLY A 92 8.23 1.23 13.78
N GLU A 93 8.08 2.09 12.80
CA GLU A 93 7.06 3.16 12.75
C GLU A 93 5.76 2.70 12.06
N THR A 94 5.74 1.47 11.57
CA THR A 94 4.59 0.93 10.84
C THR A 94 3.61 0.27 11.81
N ILE A 95 2.35 0.62 11.66
CA ILE A 95 1.24 0.05 12.44
C ILE A 95 0.31 -0.70 11.48
N LEU A 96 0.06 -1.97 11.81
CA LEU A 96 -0.92 -2.81 11.14
C LEU A 96 -2.03 -3.18 12.13
N ARG A 97 -3.21 -3.51 11.62
CA ARG A 97 -4.29 -4.09 12.41
C ARG A 97 -4.62 -5.48 11.86
N PHE A 98 -4.77 -6.45 12.75
CA PHE A 98 -5.25 -7.76 12.40
C PHE A 98 -6.79 -7.74 12.40
N ASP A 99 -7.41 -8.05 11.28
CA ASP A 99 -8.85 -8.04 11.12
C ASP A 99 -9.37 -9.37 10.54
N LEU A 100 -10.53 -9.79 11.04
CA LEU A 100 -11.32 -10.88 10.44
C LEU A 100 -12.40 -10.27 9.55
N LEU A 101 -12.00 -9.88 8.34
CA LEU A 101 -12.86 -9.16 7.40
C LEU A 101 -13.89 -10.09 6.74
N ASP A 102 -15.13 -9.66 6.66
CA ASP A 102 -16.13 -10.22 5.76
C ASP A 102 -15.97 -9.64 4.33
N GLU A 103 -16.90 -9.95 3.43
CA GLU A 103 -16.87 -9.46 2.05
C GLU A 103 -17.12 -7.95 1.96
N ILE A 104 -18.03 -7.45 2.79
CA ILE A 104 -18.40 -6.03 2.84
C ILE A 104 -17.26 -5.21 3.40
N ASP A 105 -16.64 -5.66 4.50
CA ASP A 105 -15.48 -5.00 5.09
C ASP A 105 -14.31 -4.91 4.12
N ARG A 106 -14.04 -5.99 3.36
CA ARG A 106 -12.98 -6.00 2.36
C ARG A 106 -13.23 -5.00 1.23
N GLU A 107 -14.47 -4.94 0.74
CA GLU A 107 -14.81 -3.97 -0.29
C GLU A 107 -14.71 -2.54 0.23
N TYR A 108 -15.16 -2.29 1.45
CA TYR A 108 -15.01 -0.99 2.11
C TYR A 108 -13.53 -0.57 2.24
N GLN A 109 -12.66 -1.48 2.68
CA GLN A 109 -11.22 -1.21 2.77
C GLN A 109 -10.60 -0.91 1.39
N ARG A 110 -11.01 -1.63 0.34
CA ARG A 110 -10.56 -1.35 -1.03
C ARG A 110 -10.99 0.03 -1.50
N GLN A 111 -12.23 0.43 -1.21
CA GLN A 111 -12.73 1.76 -1.56
C GLN A 111 -11.97 2.86 -0.84
N ILE A 112 -11.75 2.72 0.48
CA ILE A 112 -10.92 3.66 1.24
C ILE A 112 -9.51 3.74 0.65
N HIS A 113 -8.88 2.61 0.37
CA HIS A 113 -7.55 2.60 -0.24
C HIS A 113 -7.56 3.34 -1.58
N ARG A 114 -8.56 3.11 -2.44
CA ARG A 114 -8.67 3.81 -3.72
C ARG A 114 -8.78 5.32 -3.55
N LEU A 115 -9.59 5.80 -2.60
CA LEU A 115 -9.73 7.23 -2.29
C LEU A 115 -8.42 7.87 -1.79
N ILE A 116 -7.58 7.12 -1.08
CA ILE A 116 -6.30 7.62 -0.58
C ILE A 116 -5.20 7.54 -1.64
N SER A 117 -5.25 6.53 -2.49
CA SER A 117 -4.16 6.20 -3.43
C SER A 117 -4.30 6.82 -4.80
N HIS A 118 -5.47 7.31 -5.17
CA HIS A 118 -5.73 7.87 -6.49
C HIS A 118 -6.21 9.32 -6.39
N ASP A 119 -5.99 10.05 -7.48
CA ASP A 119 -6.55 11.39 -7.69
C ASP A 119 -8.01 11.26 -8.16
N ASP A 120 -8.92 11.92 -7.45
CA ASP A 120 -10.36 11.80 -7.69
C ASP A 120 -10.78 12.29 -9.07
N LEU A 121 -10.06 13.25 -9.64
CA LEU A 121 -10.41 13.87 -10.93
C LEU A 121 -9.97 13.01 -12.11
N THR A 122 -8.78 12.41 -12.04
CA THR A 122 -8.17 11.71 -13.17
C THR A 122 -8.21 10.19 -13.04
N GLY A 123 -8.40 9.67 -11.82
CA GLY A 123 -8.29 8.26 -11.53
C GLY A 123 -6.85 7.70 -11.58
N LEU A 124 -5.85 8.54 -11.85
CA LEU A 124 -4.44 8.19 -11.77
C LEU A 124 -3.99 8.09 -10.30
N LEU A 125 -2.80 7.56 -10.05
CA LEU A 125 -2.25 7.56 -8.69
C LEU A 125 -2.11 8.98 -8.15
N SER A 126 -2.27 9.14 -6.84
CA SER A 126 -1.83 10.33 -6.13
C SER A 126 -0.30 10.40 -6.15
N SER A 127 0.27 11.60 -6.00
CA SER A 127 1.73 11.79 -5.92
C SER A 127 2.37 10.90 -4.85
N ARG A 128 1.73 10.77 -3.69
CA ARG A 128 2.19 9.91 -2.59
C ARG A 128 2.29 8.43 -3.02
N SER A 129 1.26 7.93 -3.66
CA SER A 129 1.20 6.54 -4.13
C SER A 129 2.19 6.29 -5.26
N PHE A 130 2.40 7.28 -6.13
CA PHE A 130 3.40 7.22 -7.18
C PHE A 130 4.82 7.08 -6.63
N PHE A 131 5.20 7.84 -5.62
CA PHE A 131 6.53 7.71 -5.00
C PHE A 131 6.75 6.34 -4.35
N SER A 132 5.70 5.74 -3.79
CA SER A 132 5.76 4.37 -3.28
C SER A 132 6.05 3.37 -4.40
N GLU A 133 5.29 3.48 -5.50
CA GLU A 133 5.45 2.64 -6.68
C GLU A 133 6.82 2.81 -7.32
N LEU A 134 7.28 4.06 -7.48
CA LEU A 134 8.59 4.39 -8.02
C LEU A 134 9.72 3.75 -7.20
N ARG A 135 9.65 3.83 -5.86
CA ARG A 135 10.66 3.18 -5.00
C ARG A 135 10.65 1.66 -5.15
N ARG A 136 9.46 1.07 -5.26
CA ARG A 136 9.31 -0.37 -5.48
C ARG A 136 9.93 -0.79 -6.81
N GLU A 137 9.62 -0.07 -7.87
CA GLU A 137 10.11 -0.37 -9.21
C GLU A 137 11.62 -0.15 -9.33
N ALA A 138 12.15 0.94 -8.74
CA ALA A 138 13.59 1.17 -8.67
C ALA A 138 14.33 0.03 -7.94
N GLY A 139 13.77 -0.46 -6.84
CA GLY A 139 14.32 -1.60 -6.11
C GLY A 139 14.33 -2.89 -6.94
N ARG A 140 13.25 -3.18 -7.67
CA ARG A 140 13.18 -4.33 -8.59
C ARG A 140 14.17 -4.19 -9.75
N ALA A 141 14.18 -3.03 -10.40
CA ALA A 141 15.07 -2.75 -11.51
C ALA A 141 16.55 -2.92 -11.13
N ALA A 142 16.93 -2.44 -9.93
CA ALA A 142 18.29 -2.63 -9.41
C ALA A 142 18.62 -4.11 -9.17
N THR A 143 17.67 -4.90 -8.67
CA THR A 143 17.89 -6.33 -8.41
C THR A 143 17.96 -7.15 -9.71
N GLU A 144 17.09 -6.83 -10.67
CA GLU A 144 16.99 -7.53 -11.96
C GLU A 144 17.98 -7.02 -13.02
N GLY A 145 18.70 -5.91 -12.74
CA GLY A 145 19.63 -5.29 -13.68
C GLY A 145 18.93 -4.69 -14.91
N ARG A 146 17.67 -4.30 -14.82
CA ARG A 146 16.90 -3.74 -15.94
C ARG A 146 16.70 -2.24 -15.80
N PRO A 147 16.74 -1.49 -16.92
CA PRO A 147 16.46 -0.06 -16.89
C PRO A 147 14.96 0.20 -16.73
N PHE A 148 14.61 1.38 -16.19
CA PHE A 148 13.28 1.96 -16.24
C PHE A 148 13.37 3.46 -16.48
N CYS A 149 12.31 4.09 -16.93
CA CYS A 149 12.24 5.52 -17.19
C CYS A 149 11.20 6.18 -16.29
N VAL A 150 11.46 7.43 -15.92
CA VAL A 150 10.49 8.30 -15.26
C VAL A 150 10.26 9.50 -16.19
N LEU A 151 9.00 9.80 -16.44
CA LEU A 151 8.57 10.95 -17.22
C LEU A 151 7.87 11.93 -16.28
N MET A 152 8.20 13.22 -16.40
CA MET A 152 7.43 14.30 -15.80
C MET A 152 6.79 15.10 -16.94
N MET A 153 5.51 15.41 -16.78
CA MET A 153 4.70 16.11 -17.78
C MET A 153 3.98 17.28 -17.11
N ASP A 154 3.82 18.36 -17.86
CA ASP A 154 3.13 19.56 -17.42
C ASP A 154 2.19 20.05 -18.53
N GLY A 155 1.04 20.58 -18.16
CA GLY A 155 0.04 21.08 -19.10
C GLY A 155 0.37 22.48 -19.60
N ASP A 156 0.91 22.60 -20.82
CA ASP A 156 1.26 23.90 -21.41
C ASP A 156 0.09 24.89 -21.42
N ASN A 157 0.30 26.05 -20.82
CA ASN A 157 -0.68 27.15 -20.77
C ASN A 157 -2.03 26.80 -20.12
N PHE A 158 -2.08 25.84 -19.21
CA PHE A 158 -3.30 25.40 -18.54
C PHE A 158 -4.01 26.54 -17.81
N LYS A 159 -3.27 27.49 -17.20
CA LYS A 159 -3.84 28.69 -16.60
C LYS A 159 -4.68 29.47 -17.59
N ARG A 160 -4.26 29.59 -18.86
CA ARG A 160 -5.03 30.27 -19.92
C ARG A 160 -6.35 29.57 -20.24
N VAL A 161 -6.39 28.26 -20.14
CA VAL A 161 -7.64 27.48 -20.27
C VAL A 161 -8.62 27.88 -19.19
N ASN A 162 -8.17 27.90 -17.92
CA ASN A 162 -9.00 28.32 -16.80
C ASN A 162 -9.47 29.76 -16.92
N ASP A 163 -8.56 30.69 -17.28
CA ASP A 163 -8.86 32.13 -17.39
C ASP A 163 -9.83 32.43 -18.55
N THR A 164 -9.77 31.65 -19.62
CA THR A 164 -10.61 31.85 -20.83
C THR A 164 -11.95 31.13 -20.76
N TYR A 165 -11.95 29.87 -20.26
CA TYR A 165 -13.11 28.97 -20.35
C TYR A 165 -13.67 28.56 -19.00
N GLY A 166 -13.07 29.04 -17.91
CA GLY A 166 -13.47 28.76 -16.53
C GLY A 166 -12.96 27.44 -15.99
N HIS A 167 -12.95 27.33 -14.66
CA HIS A 167 -12.40 26.18 -13.93
C HIS A 167 -13.10 24.85 -14.25
N LEU A 168 -14.39 24.86 -14.60
CA LEU A 168 -15.10 23.63 -14.97
C LEU A 168 -14.54 23.03 -16.26
N THR A 169 -14.23 23.86 -17.27
CA THR A 169 -13.58 23.44 -18.49
C THR A 169 -12.16 22.95 -18.22
N GLY A 170 -11.41 23.65 -17.36
CA GLY A 170 -10.09 23.22 -16.92
C GLY A 170 -10.12 21.83 -16.24
N SER A 171 -11.08 21.57 -15.35
CA SER A 171 -11.22 20.25 -14.72
C SER A 171 -11.47 19.16 -15.76
N LYS A 172 -12.36 19.39 -16.72
CA LYS A 172 -12.60 18.44 -17.83
C LYS A 172 -11.34 18.19 -18.66
N THR A 173 -10.56 19.25 -18.93
CA THR A 173 -9.29 19.10 -19.65
C THR A 173 -8.31 18.21 -18.88
N ILE A 174 -8.22 18.36 -17.55
CA ILE A 174 -7.39 17.50 -16.70
C ILE A 174 -7.90 16.04 -16.71
N GLU A 175 -9.22 15.82 -16.65
CA GLU A 175 -9.82 14.49 -16.79
C GLU A 175 -9.44 13.82 -18.12
N GLU A 176 -9.54 14.57 -19.22
CA GLU A 176 -9.20 14.08 -20.57
C GLU A 176 -7.71 13.75 -20.70
N ILE A 177 -6.81 14.58 -20.12
CA ILE A 177 -5.38 14.30 -20.05
C ILE A 177 -5.14 13.02 -19.26
N GLY A 178 -5.74 12.89 -18.07
CA GLY A 178 -5.62 11.69 -17.22
C GLY A 178 -6.10 10.44 -17.96
N PHE A 179 -7.25 10.50 -18.63
CA PHE A 179 -7.77 9.41 -19.45
C PHE A 179 -6.82 9.05 -20.61
N SER A 180 -6.27 10.06 -21.30
CA SER A 180 -5.31 9.85 -22.38
C SER A 180 -4.04 9.15 -21.86
N ILE A 181 -3.51 9.57 -20.72
CA ILE A 181 -2.36 8.91 -20.10
C ILE A 181 -2.72 7.46 -19.77
N MET A 182 -3.83 7.23 -19.06
CA MET A 182 -4.26 5.90 -18.61
C MET A 182 -4.42 4.91 -19.78
N THR A 183 -5.00 5.34 -20.89
CA THR A 183 -5.24 4.48 -22.06
C THR A 183 -3.97 4.12 -22.83
N ASN A 184 -2.87 4.85 -22.61
CA ASN A 184 -1.58 4.59 -23.24
C ASN A 184 -0.59 3.83 -22.32
N LEU A 185 -0.94 3.56 -21.06
CA LEU A 185 -0.11 2.76 -20.17
C LEU A 185 -0.11 1.29 -20.56
N ARG A 186 1.06 0.66 -20.43
CA ARG A 186 1.22 -0.79 -20.57
C ARG A 186 0.99 -1.46 -19.21
N THR A 187 0.78 -2.76 -19.24
CA THR A 187 0.75 -3.55 -18.01
C THR A 187 2.08 -3.41 -17.27
N GLY A 188 2.04 -2.87 -16.06
CA GLY A 188 3.21 -2.62 -15.22
C GLY A 188 3.71 -1.19 -15.24
N ASP A 189 3.21 -0.33 -16.13
CA ASP A 189 3.46 1.12 -16.05
C ASP A 189 2.58 1.74 -14.95
N ALA A 190 3.08 2.81 -14.35
CA ALA A 190 2.35 3.59 -13.36
C ALA A 190 2.31 5.06 -13.75
N ALA A 191 1.16 5.72 -13.58
CA ALA A 191 1.05 7.14 -13.78
C ALA A 191 0.32 7.81 -12.62
N ALA A 192 0.65 9.07 -12.37
CA ALA A 192 0.08 9.87 -11.30
C ALA A 192 -0.18 11.30 -11.73
N ARG A 193 -1.09 11.94 -11.01
CA ARG A 193 -1.23 13.38 -11.00
C ARG A 193 -0.60 13.95 -9.72
N PHE A 194 0.28 14.93 -9.86
CA PHE A 194 0.96 15.58 -8.74
C PHE A 194 0.13 16.74 -8.16
N GLY A 195 -0.69 17.37 -8.97
CA GLY A 195 -1.55 18.50 -8.64
C GLY A 195 -1.62 19.48 -9.80
N GLY A 196 -2.64 20.31 -9.86
CA GLY A 196 -2.78 21.23 -10.99
C GLY A 196 -2.81 20.48 -12.32
N ASP A 197 -1.86 20.77 -13.18
CA ASP A 197 -1.63 20.24 -14.52
C ASP A 197 -0.35 19.39 -14.64
N GLU A 198 0.24 18.99 -13.49
CA GLU A 198 1.47 18.21 -13.43
C GLU A 198 1.18 16.70 -13.30
N PHE A 199 1.85 15.87 -14.13
CA PHE A 199 1.72 14.42 -14.18
C PHE A 199 3.07 13.72 -14.22
N ALA A 200 3.09 12.44 -13.85
CA ALA A 200 4.25 11.57 -13.98
C ALA A 200 3.85 10.18 -14.42
#